data_b48a8ba475e100af95d2c5b861b3fd4e
#
_entry.id   b48a8ba475e100af95d2c5b861b3fd4e
#
_cell.length_a   1.000
_cell.length_b   1.000
_cell.length_c   1.000
_cell.angle_alpha   90.00
_cell.angle_beta   90.00
_cell.angle_gamma   90.00
#
_symmetry.space_group_name_H-M   'P 1'
#
loop_
_entity.id
_entity.type
_entity.pdbx_description
1 polymer ?
#
loop_
_entity_poly.entity_id
_entity_poly.type
_entity_poly.pdbx_seq_one_letter_code
_entity_poly.pdbx_strand_id
1 'polypeptide(L)'
;SLSRLQTGIREFDRVLGGGIVPGSLVLLGGDPGIGKSTMLLDAGMKFSRNNIKVLYVSGEESEAQTAMRARRLGSSGENLLVMTATDLNIILLQAQEVQPALLVIDSIQTMYNSELPTAAGSVGQVRECTAKLLRFAKTSGIAVLIIGHVTKDGNIAGPRLLEHMVDVVLQFEGDRSYSFRVLRALKNRFGSTNESGIFSMEASGLQEISNPAGLFLEERSNDASGSVVCACLEGNRPILVEVQALVAKTPYAPTHCCWI
;
A
#
# COMPACT_ATOMS: atom_id res chain seq x y z
N SER A 1 -0.99 -23.45 11.49
CA SER A 1 -0.61 -22.12 11.00
C SER A 1 -1.20 -21.94 9.60
N LEU A 2 -1.85 -20.82 9.32
CA LEU A 2 -2.31 -20.47 7.98
C LEU A 2 -1.08 -20.36 7.06
N SER A 3 -1.11 -21.04 5.91
CA SER A 3 -0.11 -20.82 4.85
C SER A 3 -0.17 -19.36 4.41
N ARG A 4 0.99 -18.70 4.26
CA ARG A 4 1.07 -17.30 3.83
C ARG A 4 1.98 -17.18 2.61
N LEU A 5 1.60 -16.33 1.69
CA LEU A 5 2.42 -15.95 0.54
C LEU A 5 3.32 -14.77 0.97
N GLN A 6 4.61 -15.02 1.12
CA GLN A 6 5.59 -13.97 1.42
C GLN A 6 5.86 -13.15 0.17
N THR A 7 5.70 -11.82 0.27
CA THR A 7 5.88 -10.91 -0.87
C THR A 7 7.35 -10.73 -1.26
N GLY A 8 8.27 -11.09 -0.35
CA GLY A 8 9.69 -10.81 -0.49
C GLY A 8 10.06 -9.35 -0.19
N ILE A 9 9.12 -8.57 0.34
CA ILE A 9 9.29 -7.23 0.88
C ILE A 9 9.06 -7.34 2.39
N ARG A 10 10.13 -7.37 3.18
CA ARG A 10 10.06 -7.67 4.62
C ARG A 10 9.17 -6.70 5.40
N GLU A 11 9.28 -5.42 5.08
CA GLU A 11 8.48 -4.37 5.73
C GLU A 11 7.00 -4.49 5.36
N PHE A 12 6.67 -4.96 4.15
CA PHE A 12 5.30 -5.24 3.74
C PHE A 12 4.78 -6.52 4.42
N ASP A 13 5.56 -7.60 4.40
CA ASP A 13 5.20 -8.86 5.05
C ASP A 13 5.00 -8.68 6.57
N ARG A 14 5.82 -7.83 7.22
CA ARG A 14 5.66 -7.47 8.63
C ARG A 14 4.27 -6.91 8.91
N VAL A 15 3.84 -5.91 8.16
CA VAL A 15 2.52 -5.27 8.33
C VAL A 15 1.37 -6.23 8.03
N LEU A 16 1.56 -7.17 7.11
CA LEU A 16 0.61 -8.24 6.80
C LEU A 16 0.56 -9.34 7.88
N GLY A 17 1.52 -9.34 8.83
CA GLY A 17 1.65 -10.40 9.84
C GLY A 17 2.33 -11.66 9.31
N GLY A 18 3.26 -11.51 8.36
CA GLY A 18 4.10 -12.56 7.77
C GLY A 18 3.74 -12.94 6.34
N GLY A 19 2.94 -12.15 5.63
CA GLY A 19 2.58 -12.35 4.23
C GLY A 19 1.08 -12.41 3.98
N ILE A 20 0.70 -12.52 2.71
CA ILE A 20 -0.70 -12.54 2.24
C ILE A 20 -1.31 -13.93 2.50
N VAL A 21 -2.52 -13.95 3.05
CA VAL A 21 -3.28 -15.19 3.26
C VAL A 21 -4.00 -15.57 1.95
N PRO A 22 -3.84 -16.79 1.41
CA PRO A 22 -4.60 -17.25 0.26
C PRO A 22 -6.11 -17.09 0.46
N GLY A 23 -6.82 -16.69 -0.58
CA GLY A 23 -8.27 -16.44 -0.50
C GLY A 23 -8.67 -15.19 0.29
N SER A 24 -7.73 -14.33 0.65
CA SER A 24 -8.02 -13.05 1.31
C SER A 24 -8.16 -11.90 0.31
N LEU A 25 -8.90 -10.88 0.71
CA LEU A 25 -8.98 -9.59 0.02
C LEU A 25 -8.30 -8.52 0.86
N VAL A 26 -7.23 -7.94 0.32
CA VAL A 26 -6.42 -6.89 0.94
C VAL A 26 -6.64 -5.58 0.20
N LEU A 27 -6.97 -4.51 0.92
CA LEU A 27 -7.06 -3.14 0.41
C LEU A 27 -5.81 -2.36 0.79
N LEU A 28 -5.15 -1.77 -0.20
CA LEU A 28 -4.06 -0.81 -0.01
C LEU A 28 -4.57 0.60 -0.34
N GLY A 29 -4.80 1.40 0.70
CA GLY A 29 -5.19 2.81 0.62
C GLY A 29 -3.99 3.76 0.68
N GLY A 30 -4.22 5.00 0.29
CA GLY A 30 -3.23 6.08 0.39
C GLY A 30 -3.41 7.13 -0.71
N ASP A 31 -2.74 8.26 -0.55
CA ASP A 31 -2.80 9.38 -1.50
C ASP A 31 -2.33 9.00 -2.90
N PRO A 32 -2.85 9.65 -3.95
CA PRO A 32 -2.33 9.48 -5.31
C PRO A 32 -0.84 9.84 -5.38
N GLY A 33 -0.05 8.98 -6.04
CA GLY A 33 1.40 9.19 -6.21
C GLY A 33 2.26 8.83 -4.99
N ILE A 34 1.69 8.27 -3.91
CA ILE A 34 2.45 7.85 -2.71
C ILE A 34 3.36 6.63 -2.95
N GLY A 35 3.10 5.83 -4.00
CA GLY A 35 3.90 4.65 -4.35
C GLY A 35 3.15 3.31 -4.29
N LYS A 36 1.81 3.30 -4.13
CA LYS A 36 1.01 2.05 -4.03
C LYS A 36 1.23 1.11 -5.21
N SER A 37 1.03 1.60 -6.43
CA SER A 37 1.21 0.80 -7.66
C SER A 37 2.65 0.31 -7.80
N THR A 38 3.64 1.12 -7.41
CA THR A 38 5.05 0.74 -7.41
C THR A 38 5.33 -0.41 -6.45
N MET A 39 4.79 -0.34 -5.22
CA MET A 39 4.92 -1.40 -4.22
C MET A 39 4.30 -2.72 -4.69
N LEU A 40 3.08 -2.68 -5.22
CA LEU A 40 2.40 -3.91 -5.66
C LEU A 40 3.02 -4.52 -6.92
N LEU A 41 3.53 -3.69 -7.82
CA LEU A 41 4.26 -4.17 -8.98
C LEU A 41 5.59 -4.84 -8.58
N ASP A 42 6.35 -4.23 -7.63
CA ASP A 42 7.58 -4.83 -7.10
C ASP A 42 7.30 -6.17 -6.38
N ALA A 43 6.24 -6.22 -5.55
CA ALA A 43 5.80 -7.47 -4.94
C ALA A 43 5.45 -8.53 -5.99
N GLY A 44 4.70 -8.16 -7.03
CA GLY A 44 4.36 -9.06 -8.15
C GLY A 44 5.60 -9.59 -8.87
N MET A 45 6.61 -8.74 -9.08
CA MET A 45 7.88 -9.14 -9.68
C MET A 45 8.67 -10.12 -8.80
N LYS A 46 8.70 -9.88 -7.48
CA LYS A 46 9.36 -10.77 -6.52
C LYS A 46 8.67 -12.14 -6.45
N PHE A 47 7.34 -12.16 -6.44
CA PHE A 47 6.58 -13.40 -6.58
C PHE A 47 6.92 -14.16 -7.87
N SER A 48 6.94 -13.44 -8.99
CA SER A 48 7.25 -14.04 -10.30
C SER A 48 8.63 -14.68 -10.35
N ARG A 49 9.65 -14.04 -9.73
CA ARG A 49 11.01 -14.62 -9.61
C ARG A 49 11.04 -15.90 -8.78
N ASN A 50 10.10 -16.06 -7.85
CA ASN A 50 9.94 -17.27 -7.03
C ASN A 50 8.97 -18.28 -7.65
N ASN A 51 8.74 -18.21 -8.97
CA ASN A 51 7.82 -19.07 -9.73
C ASN A 51 6.36 -19.00 -9.25
N ILE A 52 5.96 -17.94 -8.58
CA ILE A 52 4.58 -17.71 -8.17
C ILE A 52 3.91 -16.85 -9.25
N LYS A 53 2.82 -17.36 -9.81
CA LYS A 53 2.08 -16.67 -10.86
C LYS A 53 1.25 -15.53 -10.29
N VAL A 54 1.39 -14.35 -10.88
CA VAL A 54 0.67 -13.12 -10.52
C VAL A 54 -0.04 -12.56 -11.74
N LEU A 55 -1.30 -12.18 -11.58
CA LEU A 55 -2.04 -11.41 -12.57
C LEU A 55 -2.19 -9.97 -12.06
N TYR A 56 -1.52 -9.04 -12.73
CA TYR A 56 -1.59 -7.60 -12.43
C TYR A 56 -2.52 -6.92 -13.44
N VAL A 57 -3.64 -6.40 -12.95
CA VAL A 57 -4.65 -5.72 -13.77
C VAL A 57 -4.55 -4.23 -13.54
N SER A 58 -4.24 -3.48 -14.61
CA SER A 58 -4.24 -2.02 -14.60
C SER A 58 -5.51 -1.49 -15.29
N GLY A 59 -6.22 -0.62 -14.59
CA GLY A 59 -7.36 0.11 -15.17
C GLY A 59 -7.02 1.55 -15.58
N GLU A 60 -5.81 2.02 -15.25
CA GLU A 60 -5.40 3.41 -15.49
C GLU A 60 -4.26 3.51 -16.51
N GLU A 61 -3.33 2.56 -16.48
CA GLU A 61 -2.15 2.54 -17.35
C GLU A 61 -2.27 1.47 -18.42
N SER A 62 -1.71 1.77 -19.60
CA SER A 62 -1.55 0.79 -20.66
C SER A 62 -0.54 -0.30 -20.25
N GLU A 63 -0.59 -1.45 -20.93
CA GLU A 63 0.39 -2.52 -20.76
C GLU A 63 1.82 -2.03 -20.98
N ALA A 64 2.03 -1.16 -21.99
CA ALA A 64 3.35 -0.58 -22.28
C ALA A 64 3.86 0.30 -21.11
N GLN A 65 3.00 1.11 -20.51
CA GLN A 65 3.36 1.95 -19.36
C GLN A 65 3.67 1.10 -18.12
N THR A 66 2.85 0.09 -17.82
CA THR A 66 3.10 -0.84 -16.73
C THR A 66 4.39 -1.64 -16.95
N ALA A 67 4.65 -2.10 -18.19
CA ALA A 67 5.89 -2.78 -18.55
C ALA A 67 7.13 -1.88 -18.42
N MET A 68 7.04 -0.59 -18.79
CA MET A 68 8.12 0.38 -18.59
C MET A 68 8.42 0.59 -17.11
N ARG A 69 7.39 0.66 -16.26
CA ARG A 69 7.53 0.75 -14.80
C ARG A 69 8.20 -0.51 -14.24
N ALA A 70 7.76 -1.71 -14.66
CA ALA A 70 8.36 -2.97 -14.26
C ALA A 70 9.86 -3.04 -14.64
N ARG A 71 10.23 -2.64 -15.85
CA ARG A 71 11.64 -2.59 -16.30
C ARG A 71 12.50 -1.67 -15.41
N ARG A 72 11.95 -0.53 -14.97
CA ARG A 72 12.67 0.41 -14.08
C ARG A 72 12.91 -0.18 -12.69
N LEU A 73 12.00 -1.03 -12.20
CA LEU A 73 12.12 -1.74 -10.92
C LEU A 73 13.02 -2.98 -11.00
N GLY A 74 13.45 -3.36 -12.21
CA GLY A 74 14.31 -4.52 -12.47
C GLY A 74 13.65 -5.55 -13.39
N SER A 75 14.28 -6.72 -13.56
CA SER A 75 13.74 -7.79 -14.39
C SER A 75 12.54 -8.47 -13.73
N SER A 76 11.43 -8.60 -14.43
CA SER A 76 10.32 -9.49 -14.06
C SER A 76 10.62 -10.92 -14.49
N GLY A 77 10.18 -11.90 -13.70
CA GLY A 77 10.10 -13.29 -14.15
C GLY A 77 8.95 -13.48 -15.15
N GLU A 78 8.85 -14.65 -15.74
CA GLU A 78 7.82 -15.02 -16.74
C GLU A 78 6.42 -15.17 -16.13
N ASN A 79 6.31 -15.24 -14.80
CA ASN A 79 5.06 -15.48 -14.07
C ASN A 79 4.32 -14.18 -13.64
N LEU A 80 4.79 -13.00 -14.03
CA LEU A 80 4.05 -11.76 -13.89
C LEU A 80 3.30 -11.47 -15.19
N LEU A 81 2.01 -11.70 -15.17
CA LEU A 81 1.10 -11.42 -16.28
C LEU A 81 0.46 -10.04 -16.05
N VAL A 82 0.54 -9.18 -17.06
CA VAL A 82 -0.06 -7.83 -17.02
C VAL A 82 -1.23 -7.78 -17.98
N MET A 83 -2.34 -7.23 -17.52
CA MET A 83 -3.56 -7.06 -18.28
C MET A 83 -4.09 -5.62 -18.11
N THR A 84 -4.51 -5.01 -19.19
CA THR A 84 -5.26 -3.74 -19.14
C THR A 84 -6.75 -4.04 -19.35
N ALA A 85 -7.54 -3.88 -18.29
CA ALA A 85 -8.98 -4.11 -18.32
C ALA A 85 -9.67 -3.36 -17.19
N THR A 86 -10.94 -3.02 -17.41
CA THR A 86 -11.80 -2.35 -16.43
C THR A 86 -13.12 -3.10 -16.19
N ASP A 87 -13.54 -4.01 -17.10
CA ASP A 87 -14.68 -4.88 -16.88
C ASP A 87 -14.32 -6.03 -15.94
N LEU A 88 -14.91 -6.02 -14.75
CA LEU A 88 -14.61 -7.00 -13.72
C LEU A 88 -14.96 -8.44 -14.14
N ASN A 89 -16.01 -8.64 -14.92
CA ASN A 89 -16.40 -9.99 -15.36
C ASN A 89 -15.31 -10.61 -16.25
N ILE A 90 -14.74 -9.82 -17.18
CA ILE A 90 -13.63 -10.25 -18.03
C ILE A 90 -12.39 -10.56 -17.18
N ILE A 91 -12.08 -9.71 -16.21
CA ILE A 91 -10.95 -9.89 -15.30
C ILE A 91 -11.07 -11.20 -14.51
N LEU A 92 -12.25 -11.48 -13.95
CA LEU A 92 -12.49 -12.68 -13.15
C LEU A 92 -12.45 -13.97 -14.01
N LEU A 93 -12.97 -13.92 -15.25
CA LEU A 93 -12.84 -15.03 -16.19
C LEU A 93 -11.37 -15.32 -16.51
N GLN A 94 -10.58 -14.28 -16.80
CA GLN A 94 -9.16 -14.44 -17.07
C GLN A 94 -8.39 -14.95 -15.84
N ALA A 95 -8.73 -14.49 -14.63
CA ALA A 95 -8.12 -14.98 -13.40
C ALA A 95 -8.48 -16.46 -13.13
N GLN A 96 -9.68 -16.91 -13.50
CA GLN A 96 -10.06 -18.32 -13.41
C GLN A 96 -9.28 -19.19 -14.39
N GLU A 97 -9.00 -18.72 -15.60
CA GLU A 97 -8.23 -19.43 -16.60
C GLU A 97 -6.73 -19.51 -16.23
N VAL A 98 -6.16 -18.36 -15.84
CA VAL A 98 -4.74 -18.22 -15.49
C VAL A 98 -4.39 -18.91 -14.17
N GLN A 99 -5.33 -18.98 -13.22
CA GLN A 99 -5.14 -19.51 -11.86
C GLN A 99 -3.90 -18.91 -11.16
N PRO A 100 -3.81 -17.56 -11.02
CA PRO A 100 -2.70 -16.95 -10.32
C PRO A 100 -2.80 -17.20 -8.81
N ALA A 101 -1.67 -17.18 -8.10
CA ALA A 101 -1.69 -17.17 -6.64
C ALA A 101 -2.12 -15.80 -6.07
N LEU A 102 -1.86 -14.74 -6.84
CA LEU A 102 -2.20 -13.35 -6.50
C LEU A 102 -2.82 -12.63 -7.71
N LEU A 103 -3.98 -12.02 -7.49
CA LEU A 103 -4.62 -11.05 -8.39
C LEU A 103 -4.45 -9.64 -7.82
N VAL A 104 -3.87 -8.74 -8.60
CA VAL A 104 -3.73 -7.31 -8.24
C VAL A 104 -4.66 -6.46 -9.10
N ILE A 105 -5.42 -5.57 -8.49
CA ILE A 105 -6.32 -4.61 -9.15
C ILE A 105 -5.84 -3.17 -8.88
N ASP A 106 -5.41 -2.48 -9.90
CA ASP A 106 -4.89 -1.10 -9.85
C ASP A 106 -5.67 -0.18 -10.83
N SER A 107 -6.69 0.54 -10.38
CA SER A 107 -7.30 0.66 -9.05
C SER A 107 -8.76 0.19 -9.04
N ILE A 108 -9.32 -0.02 -7.85
CA ILE A 108 -10.74 -0.42 -7.71
C ILE A 108 -11.70 0.64 -8.27
N GLN A 109 -11.31 1.91 -8.28
CA GLN A 109 -12.13 3.01 -8.77
C GLN A 109 -12.33 2.98 -10.29
N THR A 110 -11.44 2.34 -11.04
CA THR A 110 -11.57 2.20 -12.49
C THR A 110 -12.36 0.97 -12.92
N MET A 111 -12.61 0.05 -11.97
CA MET A 111 -13.36 -1.17 -12.26
C MET A 111 -14.86 -0.91 -12.33
N TYR A 112 -15.52 -1.64 -13.20
CA TYR A 112 -16.97 -1.64 -13.27
C TYR A 112 -17.53 -3.04 -13.48
N ASN A 113 -18.76 -3.23 -13.00
CA ASN A 113 -19.60 -4.38 -13.30
C ASN A 113 -20.65 -3.94 -14.33
N SER A 114 -20.62 -4.54 -15.53
CA SER A 114 -21.53 -4.21 -16.64
C SER A 114 -23.02 -4.48 -16.31
N GLU A 115 -23.31 -5.26 -15.26
CA GLU A 115 -24.67 -5.51 -14.80
C GLU A 115 -25.30 -4.32 -14.05
N LEU A 116 -24.49 -3.34 -13.63
CA LEU A 116 -24.96 -2.14 -12.93
C LEU A 116 -24.99 -0.92 -13.87
N PRO A 117 -26.10 -0.18 -13.92
CA PRO A 117 -26.24 0.99 -14.81
C PRO A 117 -25.58 2.26 -14.26
N THR A 118 -24.53 2.14 -13.44
CA THR A 118 -23.83 3.26 -12.82
C THR A 118 -22.41 3.37 -13.35
N ALA A 119 -21.85 4.58 -13.35
CA ALA A 119 -20.50 4.81 -13.85
C ALA A 119 -19.41 4.18 -12.95
N ALA A 120 -18.28 3.81 -13.55
CA ALA A 120 -17.07 3.42 -12.81
C ALA A 120 -16.68 4.50 -11.80
N GLY A 121 -16.14 4.10 -10.64
CA GLY A 121 -15.79 5.01 -9.55
C GLY A 121 -16.96 5.47 -8.68
N SER A 122 -18.21 5.24 -9.08
CA SER A 122 -19.37 5.50 -8.22
C SER A 122 -19.35 4.59 -6.98
N VAL A 123 -19.94 5.06 -5.88
CA VAL A 123 -20.04 4.28 -4.63
C VAL A 123 -20.64 2.89 -4.86
N GLY A 124 -21.69 2.80 -5.68
CA GLY A 124 -22.37 1.54 -6.02
C GLY A 124 -21.44 0.58 -6.75
N GLN A 125 -20.73 1.04 -7.79
CA GLN A 125 -19.79 0.24 -8.56
C GLN A 125 -18.63 -0.25 -7.70
N VAL A 126 -18.00 0.63 -6.94
CA VAL A 126 -16.85 0.27 -6.09
C VAL A 126 -17.23 -0.77 -5.04
N ARG A 127 -18.42 -0.63 -4.42
CA ARG A 127 -18.93 -1.63 -3.47
C ARG A 127 -19.21 -2.98 -4.13
N GLU A 128 -19.91 -2.99 -5.27
CA GLU A 128 -20.26 -4.23 -5.95
C GLU A 128 -19.02 -4.94 -6.49
N CYS A 129 -18.10 -4.21 -7.13
CA CYS A 129 -16.86 -4.78 -7.59
C CYS A 129 -16.04 -5.39 -6.43
N THR A 130 -15.97 -4.70 -5.29
CA THR A 130 -15.30 -5.23 -4.09
C THR A 130 -16.00 -6.47 -3.55
N ALA A 131 -17.34 -6.52 -3.53
CA ALA A 131 -18.10 -7.69 -3.10
C ALA A 131 -17.87 -8.90 -4.01
N LYS A 132 -17.85 -8.69 -5.34
CA LYS A 132 -17.53 -9.74 -6.32
C LYS A 132 -16.09 -10.25 -6.14
N LEU A 133 -15.11 -9.36 -5.95
CA LEU A 133 -13.71 -9.73 -5.70
C LEU A 133 -13.54 -10.51 -4.40
N LEU A 134 -14.23 -10.11 -3.32
CA LEU A 134 -14.20 -10.85 -2.06
C LEU A 134 -14.76 -12.27 -2.22
N ARG A 135 -15.90 -12.39 -2.89
CA ARG A 135 -16.54 -13.69 -3.18
C ARG A 135 -15.61 -14.56 -4.01
N PHE A 136 -15.03 -14.00 -5.08
CA PHE A 136 -14.05 -14.67 -5.91
C PHE A 136 -12.85 -15.17 -5.11
N ALA A 137 -12.23 -14.32 -4.28
CA ALA A 137 -11.10 -14.72 -3.43
C ALA A 137 -11.47 -15.91 -2.54
N LYS A 138 -12.62 -15.85 -1.86
CA LYS A 138 -13.07 -16.92 -0.94
C LYS A 138 -13.36 -18.25 -1.64
N THR A 139 -13.91 -18.21 -2.86
CA THR A 139 -14.29 -19.44 -3.59
C THR A 139 -13.14 -20.05 -4.36
N SER A 140 -12.24 -19.23 -4.91
CA SER A 140 -11.09 -19.71 -5.71
C SER A 140 -9.85 -20.02 -4.87
N GLY A 141 -9.74 -19.46 -3.65
CA GLY A 141 -8.51 -19.50 -2.87
C GLY A 141 -7.42 -18.54 -3.36
N ILE A 142 -7.66 -17.79 -4.43
CA ILE A 142 -6.74 -16.80 -4.98
C ILE A 142 -6.71 -15.58 -4.04
N ALA A 143 -5.52 -15.14 -3.65
CA ALA A 143 -5.38 -13.90 -2.90
C ALA A 143 -5.65 -12.70 -3.82
N VAL A 144 -6.37 -11.70 -3.34
CA VAL A 144 -6.68 -10.49 -4.10
C VAL A 144 -6.16 -9.26 -3.37
N LEU A 145 -5.40 -8.42 -4.06
CA LEU A 145 -4.91 -7.14 -3.61
C LEU A 145 -5.54 -6.02 -4.45
N ILE A 146 -6.23 -5.08 -3.81
CA ILE A 146 -6.84 -3.94 -4.49
C ILE A 146 -6.21 -2.63 -4.03
N ILE A 147 -5.94 -1.74 -4.98
CA ILE A 147 -5.55 -0.35 -4.69
C ILE A 147 -6.80 0.51 -4.60
N GLY A 148 -6.88 1.32 -3.54
CA GLY A 148 -7.89 2.35 -3.35
C GLY A 148 -7.25 3.73 -3.19
N HIS A 149 -7.71 4.73 -3.96
CA HIS A 149 -7.28 6.11 -3.79
C HIS A 149 -8.15 6.81 -2.75
N VAL A 150 -7.50 7.49 -1.80
CA VAL A 150 -8.18 8.39 -0.87
C VAL A 150 -8.43 9.72 -1.59
N THR A 151 -9.67 10.18 -1.61
CA THR A 151 -9.97 11.51 -2.15
C THR A 151 -10.10 12.51 -1.02
N LYS A 152 -9.53 13.71 -1.21
CA LYS A 152 -9.56 14.80 -0.24
C LYS A 152 -10.98 15.34 0.04
N ASP A 153 -11.91 15.11 -0.89
CA ASP A 153 -13.25 15.72 -0.87
C ASP A 153 -14.38 14.81 -0.36
N GLY A 154 -14.08 13.61 0.11
CA GLY A 154 -15.09 12.73 0.76
C GLY A 154 -16.20 12.17 -0.15
N ASN A 155 -16.29 12.58 -1.41
CA ASN A 155 -17.41 12.26 -2.32
C ASN A 155 -17.18 11.08 -3.25
N ILE A 156 -15.94 10.59 -3.41
CA ILE A 156 -15.65 9.37 -4.17
C ILE A 156 -15.45 8.25 -3.15
N ALA A 157 -15.99 7.07 -3.48
CA ALA A 157 -15.88 5.87 -2.66
C ALA A 157 -14.43 5.58 -2.25
N GLY A 158 -14.01 6.19 -1.15
CA GLY A 158 -12.68 6.02 -0.59
C GLY A 158 -12.54 4.73 0.21
N PRO A 159 -11.32 4.40 0.67
CA PRO A 159 -11.03 3.19 1.44
C PRO A 159 -11.97 2.95 2.62
N ARG A 160 -12.45 4.00 3.31
CA ARG A 160 -13.37 3.88 4.46
C ARG A 160 -14.65 3.11 4.13
N LEU A 161 -15.17 3.26 2.91
CA LEU A 161 -16.37 2.52 2.48
C LEU A 161 -16.12 1.02 2.43
N LEU A 162 -14.89 0.61 2.09
CA LEU A 162 -14.51 -0.78 1.85
C LEU A 162 -13.94 -1.47 3.09
N GLU A 163 -13.59 -0.72 4.14
CA GLU A 163 -12.94 -1.24 5.35
C GLU A 163 -13.72 -2.40 6.00
N HIS A 164 -15.05 -2.31 5.99
CA HIS A 164 -15.89 -3.36 6.57
C HIS A 164 -15.99 -4.61 5.69
N MET A 165 -15.76 -4.48 4.39
CA MET A 165 -15.94 -5.54 3.41
C MET A 165 -14.70 -6.41 3.26
N VAL A 166 -13.49 -5.83 3.37
CA VAL A 166 -12.23 -6.53 3.12
C VAL A 166 -11.66 -7.20 4.37
N ASP A 167 -10.76 -8.15 4.21
CA ASP A 167 -10.12 -8.85 5.32
C ASP A 167 -8.99 -8.04 5.96
N VAL A 168 -8.23 -7.31 5.14
CA VAL A 168 -7.10 -6.49 5.57
C VAL A 168 -7.20 -5.11 4.92
N VAL A 169 -6.97 -4.06 5.70
CA VAL A 169 -6.84 -2.68 5.23
C VAL A 169 -5.47 -2.17 5.59
N LEU A 170 -4.71 -1.81 4.59
CA LEU A 170 -3.41 -1.17 4.71
C LEU A 170 -3.51 0.29 4.27
N GLN A 171 -2.87 1.16 5.01
CA GLN A 171 -2.76 2.59 4.68
C GLN A 171 -1.31 2.95 4.43
N PHE A 172 -1.06 3.54 3.26
CA PHE A 172 0.25 4.05 2.88
C PHE A 172 0.26 5.56 3.05
N GLU A 173 1.11 6.04 3.93
CA GLU A 173 1.17 7.44 4.37
C GLU A 173 2.56 8.02 4.11
N GLY A 174 2.64 9.33 3.98
CA GLY A 174 3.88 10.07 3.86
C GLY A 174 3.65 11.43 3.21
N ASP A 175 4.50 12.38 3.52
CA ASP A 175 4.52 13.68 2.88
C ASP A 175 5.46 13.63 1.66
N ARG A 176 5.12 14.35 0.60
CA ARG A 176 5.97 14.46 -0.60
C ARG A 176 7.29 15.17 -0.34
N SER A 177 7.34 15.98 0.71
CA SER A 177 8.55 16.69 1.15
C SER A 177 9.54 15.78 1.88
N TYR A 178 9.11 14.61 2.38
CA TYR A 178 9.98 13.65 3.04
C TYR A 178 10.27 12.46 2.13
N SER A 179 11.50 11.94 2.19
CA SER A 179 11.93 10.79 1.40
C SER A 179 11.30 9.47 1.86
N PHE A 180 10.78 9.40 3.09
CA PHE A 180 10.24 8.17 3.66
C PHE A 180 8.71 8.08 3.59
N ARG A 181 8.23 6.84 3.62
CA ARG A 181 6.81 6.46 3.60
C ARG A 181 6.56 5.42 4.67
N VAL A 182 5.39 5.47 5.29
CA VAL A 182 4.98 4.54 6.34
C VAL A 182 3.76 3.75 5.86
N LEU A 183 3.85 2.44 5.97
CA LEU A 183 2.74 1.52 5.73
C LEU A 183 2.20 1.03 7.07
N ARG A 184 0.89 1.14 7.29
CA ARG A 184 0.21 0.70 8.51
C ARG A 184 -0.95 -0.23 8.18
N ALA A 185 -1.24 -1.16 9.08
CA ALA A 185 -2.47 -1.92 9.05
C ALA A 185 -3.54 -1.19 9.88
N LEU A 186 -4.62 -0.75 9.22
CA LEU A 186 -5.81 -0.22 9.91
C LEU A 186 -6.74 -1.34 10.37
N LYS A 187 -6.73 -2.45 9.63
CA LYS A 187 -7.49 -3.67 9.92
C LYS A 187 -6.70 -4.88 9.43
N ASN A 188 -6.63 -5.92 10.25
CA ASN A 188 -6.06 -7.20 9.85
C ASN A 188 -6.77 -8.35 10.58
N ARG A 189 -7.57 -9.13 9.86
CA ARG A 189 -8.27 -10.30 10.43
C ARG A 189 -7.33 -11.47 10.75
N PHE A 190 -6.09 -11.42 10.25
CA PHE A 190 -5.14 -12.51 10.32
C PHE A 190 -3.92 -12.21 11.21
N GLY A 191 -3.86 -11.00 11.77
CA GLY A 191 -2.70 -10.57 12.57
C GLY A 191 -2.94 -9.26 13.30
N SER A 192 -1.86 -8.76 13.91
CA SER A 192 -1.84 -7.49 14.63
C SER A 192 -1.96 -6.31 13.68
N THR A 193 -2.57 -5.21 14.15
CA THR A 193 -2.57 -3.90 13.49
C THR A 193 -1.50 -2.95 14.04
N ASN A 194 -0.70 -3.41 15.02
CA ASN A 194 0.31 -2.58 15.67
C ASN A 194 1.67 -2.59 14.95
N GLU A 195 1.76 -3.22 13.79
CA GLU A 195 2.98 -3.25 12.99
C GLU A 195 2.98 -2.14 11.94
N SER A 196 4.13 -1.51 11.76
CA SER A 196 4.38 -0.54 10.70
C SER A 196 5.58 -0.93 9.85
N GLY A 197 5.50 -0.64 8.55
CA GLY A 197 6.59 -0.80 7.59
C GLY A 197 7.09 0.57 7.15
N ILE A 198 8.41 0.73 7.04
CA ILE A 198 9.02 2.00 6.66
C ILE A 198 9.80 1.83 5.37
N PHE A 199 9.60 2.77 4.44
CA PHE A 199 10.18 2.75 3.10
C PHE A 199 10.77 4.12 2.77
N SER A 200 11.87 4.14 2.00
CA SER A 200 12.34 5.33 1.29
C SER A 200 11.83 5.30 -0.15
N MET A 201 11.58 6.48 -0.70
CA MET A 201 11.27 6.65 -2.12
C MET A 201 12.53 7.06 -2.85
N GLU A 202 13.04 6.19 -3.71
CA GLU A 202 14.23 6.42 -4.50
C GLU A 202 13.92 6.40 -6.01
N ALA A 203 14.90 6.79 -6.83
CA ALA A 203 14.75 6.73 -8.28
C ALA A 203 14.49 5.30 -8.80
N SER A 204 15.02 4.29 -8.11
CA SER A 204 14.83 2.86 -8.36
C SER A 204 13.48 2.32 -7.87
N GLY A 205 12.70 3.09 -7.13
CA GLY A 205 11.43 2.70 -6.54
C GLY A 205 11.43 2.77 -5.01
N LEU A 206 10.56 2.00 -4.38
CA LEU A 206 10.46 1.92 -2.92
C LEU A 206 11.53 0.96 -2.37
N GLN A 207 12.34 1.47 -1.44
CA GLN A 207 13.34 0.70 -0.71
C GLN A 207 12.91 0.49 0.73
N GLU A 208 13.15 -0.70 1.26
CA GLU A 208 12.83 -1.04 2.65
C GLU A 208 13.83 -0.40 3.61
N ILE A 209 13.35 0.24 4.66
CA ILE A 209 14.17 0.76 5.74
C ILE A 209 14.08 -0.19 6.93
N SER A 210 15.08 -1.07 7.04
CA SER A 210 15.14 -2.05 8.13
C SER A 210 15.55 -1.41 9.47
N ASN A 211 16.35 -0.34 9.43
CA ASN A 211 16.78 0.42 10.60
C ASN A 211 16.40 1.90 10.49
N PRO A 212 15.20 2.30 10.89
CA PRO A 212 14.77 3.70 10.85
C PRO A 212 15.59 4.61 11.76
N ALA A 213 16.16 4.07 12.84
CA ALA A 213 16.99 4.86 13.77
C ALA A 213 18.20 5.49 13.09
N GLY A 214 18.85 4.76 12.15
CA GLY A 214 19.95 5.28 11.36
C GLY A 214 19.53 6.46 10.48
N LEU A 215 18.41 6.32 9.78
CA LEU A 215 17.92 7.32 8.84
C LEU A 215 17.67 8.69 9.49
N PHE A 216 17.04 8.71 10.68
CA PHE A 216 16.72 9.95 11.40
C PHE A 216 17.93 10.57 12.10
N LEU A 217 19.04 9.84 12.24
CA LEU A 217 20.27 10.33 12.88
C LEU A 217 21.34 10.76 11.88
N GLU A 218 21.30 10.28 10.62
CA GLU A 218 22.29 10.62 9.59
C GLU A 218 22.25 12.09 9.17
N GLU A 219 21.10 12.74 9.23
CA GLU A 219 20.92 14.17 8.91
C GLU A 219 21.22 15.10 10.10
N ARG A 220 21.60 14.55 11.26
CA ARG A 220 21.82 15.33 12.46
C ARG A 220 23.13 16.13 12.36
N SER A 221 23.06 17.46 12.52
CA SER A 221 24.25 18.25 12.79
C SER A 221 24.66 18.04 14.25
N ASN A 222 25.83 17.45 14.48
CA ASN A 222 26.35 17.09 15.83
C ASN A 222 26.47 18.29 16.80
N ASP A 223 26.39 19.54 16.31
CA ASP A 223 26.61 20.76 17.08
C ASP A 223 25.40 21.69 17.16
N ALA A 224 24.18 21.25 16.77
CA ALA A 224 22.99 22.08 16.86
C ALA A 224 22.48 22.16 18.31
N SER A 225 22.60 23.34 18.93
CA SER A 225 21.92 23.60 20.22
C SER A 225 20.39 23.62 20.04
N GLY A 226 19.67 23.04 20.99
CA GLY A 226 18.21 22.95 20.93
C GLY A 226 17.67 21.71 20.23
N SER A 227 18.53 20.73 19.93
CA SER A 227 18.15 19.43 19.37
C SER A 227 18.37 18.32 20.37
N VAL A 228 17.42 17.40 20.48
CA VAL A 228 17.50 16.20 21.32
C VAL A 228 16.91 14.99 20.58
N VAL A 229 17.55 13.84 20.71
CA VAL A 229 17.01 12.56 20.19
C VAL A 229 16.15 11.91 21.24
N CYS A 230 14.90 11.61 20.87
CA CYS A 230 13.94 10.92 21.71
C CYS A 230 13.57 9.57 21.08
N ALA A 231 13.39 8.55 21.91
CA ALA A 231 12.84 7.28 21.47
C ALA A 231 11.31 7.35 21.54
N CYS A 232 10.65 7.10 20.41
CA CYS A 232 9.20 7.02 20.28
C CYS A 232 8.79 5.62 19.83
N LEU A 233 7.55 5.22 20.12
CA LEU A 233 6.97 3.99 19.61
C LEU A 233 6.00 4.31 18.47
N GLU A 234 6.25 3.69 17.33
CA GLU A 234 5.33 3.68 16.21
C GLU A 234 4.70 2.27 16.12
N GLY A 235 3.49 2.11 16.69
CA GLY A 235 2.94 0.80 16.96
C GLY A 235 3.83 0.01 17.94
N ASN A 236 4.35 -1.14 17.52
CA ASN A 236 5.31 -1.95 18.27
C ASN A 236 6.78 -1.63 17.94
N ARG A 237 7.03 -0.67 17.04
CA ARG A 237 8.36 -0.38 16.54
C ARG A 237 8.97 0.82 17.23
N PRO A 238 10.13 0.68 17.91
CA PRO A 238 10.86 1.82 18.43
C PRO A 238 11.52 2.56 17.25
N ILE A 239 11.29 3.88 17.20
CA ILE A 239 11.94 4.80 16.28
C ILE A 239 12.63 5.91 17.08
N LEU A 240 13.75 6.40 16.57
CA LEU A 240 14.41 7.57 17.11
C LEU A 240 13.98 8.79 16.30
N VAL A 241 13.51 9.83 16.98
CA VAL A 241 13.12 11.11 16.38
C VAL A 241 13.96 12.21 16.97
N GLU A 242 14.41 13.12 16.12
CA GLU A 242 15.02 14.37 16.56
C GLU A 242 13.94 15.39 16.86
N VAL A 243 13.92 15.90 18.09
CA VAL A 243 13.06 17.01 18.50
C VAL A 243 13.91 18.26 18.53
N GLN A 244 13.53 19.27 17.75
CA GLN A 244 14.22 20.55 17.70
C GLN A 244 13.34 21.62 18.36
N ALA A 245 13.94 22.42 19.25
CA ALA A 245 13.30 23.53 19.92
C ALA A 245 14.10 24.81 19.70
N LEU A 246 13.41 25.83 19.17
CA LEU A 246 13.96 27.16 19.03
C LEU A 246 13.42 28.05 20.15
N VAL A 247 14.31 28.60 20.99
CA VAL A 247 13.95 29.53 22.06
C VAL A 247 14.53 30.90 21.75
N ALA A 248 13.65 31.90 21.71
CA ALA A 248 14.04 33.28 21.53
C ALA A 248 13.54 34.16 22.71
N LYS A 249 14.33 35.17 23.10
CA LYS A 249 13.88 36.14 24.08
C LYS A 249 12.76 37.02 23.47
N THR A 250 11.61 37.11 24.16
CA THR A 250 10.55 38.02 23.79
C THR A 250 10.42 39.14 24.82
N PRO A 251 10.20 40.41 24.40
CA PRO A 251 9.91 41.51 25.31
C PRO A 251 8.49 41.48 25.86
N TYR A 252 7.63 40.59 25.35
CA TYR A 252 6.23 40.46 25.77
C TYR A 252 6.09 39.33 26.78
N ALA A 253 5.25 39.56 27.82
CA ALA A 253 4.87 38.46 28.71
C ALA A 253 4.15 37.36 27.91
N PRO A 254 4.52 36.07 28.07
CA PRO A 254 3.90 34.98 27.32
C PRO A 254 2.44 34.83 27.74
N THR A 255 1.50 35.19 26.87
CA THR A 255 0.06 35.05 27.10
C THR A 255 -0.49 33.73 26.54
N HIS A 256 0.26 33.05 25.66
CA HIS A 256 -0.17 31.78 25.06
C HIS A 256 1.03 30.87 24.78
N CYS A 257 0.88 29.56 25.08
CA CYS A 257 1.72 28.51 24.55
C CYS A 257 1.09 28.04 23.24
N CYS A 258 1.77 28.20 22.11
CA CYS A 258 1.40 27.57 20.86
C CYS A 258 2.15 26.24 20.75
N TRP A 259 1.42 25.15 20.61
CA TRP A 259 1.98 23.86 20.19
C TRP A 259 1.94 23.85 18.66
N ILE A 260 3.07 23.58 18.03
CA ILE A 260 3.18 23.39 16.58
C ILE A 260 3.17 21.88 16.29
#